data_1a8f2b64d833d41b1d168a665224f8ba
#
_entry.id   1a8f2b64d833d41b1d168a665224f8ba
#
_cell.length_a   1.000
_cell.length_b   1.000
_cell.length_c   1.000
_cell.angle_alpha   90.00
_cell.angle_beta   90.00
_cell.angle_gamma   90.00
#
_symmetry.space_group_name_H-M   'P 1'
#
loop_
_entity.id
_entity.type
_entity.pdbx_description
1 polymer ?
#
loop_
_entity_poly.entity_id
_entity_poly.type
_entity_poly.pdbx_seq_one_letter_code
_entity_poly.pdbx_strand_id
1 'polypeptide(L)'
;MARRRRGEKVTEAAGGDKIPDAGTRMGQRGLASGLVGAIPGVKLLGGVHPERAARTFLSRWLRRGILAGFGVGFTVPYLAILNDVQVEGDRVLKDLPRRNVVFLANHQTYFLEALTFFDLVYVRHQFPLEDPVLRFSAAEETMKRNLLTKLMALVGGVTFRRSFREGGVDVHRAVDMDGVARVEEAIHDGWLLHFPAGTTKKGAPLRSGVSRLLHNTKAVALPLRVDGFRDLLLHKQLPGKLFKRCSLKVHPPLDLDDFYAKPYNKEDGTRLLRHLEATIGDGNGQE
;
A
#
# COMPACT_ATOMS: atom_id res chain seq x y z
N MET A 1 -38.93 -36.44 -37.00
CA MET A 1 -38.97 -37.59 -36.04
C MET A 1 -38.57 -37.05 -34.69
N ALA A 2 -39.51 -36.71 -33.84
CA ALA A 2 -40.12 -37.50 -32.75
C ALA A 2 -39.21 -37.55 -31.54
N ARG A 3 -39.52 -36.65 -30.58
CA ARG A 3 -40.12 -36.90 -29.23
C ARG A 3 -39.21 -37.58 -28.21
N ARG A 4 -38.96 -36.95 -27.07
CA ARG A 4 -39.69 -37.27 -25.81
C ARG A 4 -39.39 -36.29 -24.70
N ARG A 5 -40.43 -35.66 -24.17
CA ARG A 5 -40.59 -35.03 -22.88
C ARG A 5 -40.77 -36.14 -21.78
N ARG A 6 -40.29 -35.86 -20.58
CA ARG A 6 -40.84 -36.30 -19.28
C ARG A 6 -40.05 -35.54 -18.23
N GLY A 7 -40.58 -34.84 -17.26
CA GLY A 7 -41.84 -34.95 -16.56
C GLY A 7 -41.54 -34.67 -15.09
N GLU A 8 -42.22 -33.69 -14.58
CA GLU A 8 -42.34 -33.24 -13.19
C GLU A 8 -42.16 -34.29 -12.11
N LYS A 9 -41.61 -33.88 -10.95
CA LYS A 9 -42.29 -34.11 -9.68
C LYS A 9 -41.88 -33.06 -8.65
N VAL A 10 -42.86 -32.22 -8.32
CA VAL A 10 -43.00 -31.41 -7.12
C VAL A 10 -43.31 -32.37 -5.97
N THR A 11 -42.65 -32.22 -4.85
CA THR A 11 -43.17 -32.66 -3.54
C THR A 11 -42.85 -31.60 -2.50
N GLU A 12 -43.90 -30.93 -2.14
CA GLU A 12 -44.09 -30.10 -0.97
C GLU A 12 -44.21 -30.99 0.27
N ALA A 13 -43.52 -30.68 1.34
CA ALA A 13 -43.92 -31.11 2.70
C ALA A 13 -43.42 -30.10 3.73
N ALA A 14 -44.38 -29.52 4.35
CA ALA A 14 -44.33 -28.61 5.48
C ALA A 14 -43.92 -29.36 6.79
N GLY A 15 -43.43 -28.58 7.74
CA GLY A 15 -43.42 -29.02 9.15
C GLY A 15 -42.26 -28.48 9.97
N GLY A 16 -42.48 -27.42 10.70
CA GLY A 16 -42.59 -27.54 12.15
C GLY A 16 -41.39 -26.94 12.90
N ASP A 17 -41.64 -25.79 13.47
CA ASP A 17 -41.03 -25.19 14.68
C ASP A 17 -40.19 -26.12 15.56
N LYS A 18 -39.04 -25.64 15.98
CA LYS A 18 -38.63 -25.64 17.39
C LYS A 18 -37.39 -24.75 17.60
N ILE A 19 -37.60 -23.66 18.34
CA ILE A 19 -36.59 -22.88 19.06
C ILE A 19 -36.13 -23.71 20.26
N PRO A 20 -34.86 -23.87 20.54
CA PRO A 20 -34.39 -24.25 21.88
C PRO A 20 -33.73 -23.05 22.55
N ASP A 21 -34.35 -22.69 23.57
CA ASP A 21 -34.07 -22.17 24.90
C ASP A 21 -32.63 -21.85 25.28
N ALA A 22 -32.54 -20.68 25.93
CA ALA A 22 -31.36 -20.12 26.57
C ALA A 22 -30.91 -21.03 27.74
N GLY A 23 -29.78 -21.69 27.56
CA GLY A 23 -29.08 -22.44 28.60
C GLY A 23 -27.77 -21.78 29.01
N THR A 24 -27.84 -21.08 30.11
CA THR A 24 -26.78 -20.68 31.03
C THR A 24 -25.54 -21.60 31.00
N ARG A 25 -24.38 -21.10 30.64
CA ARG A 25 -23.09 -21.64 31.12
C ARG A 25 -22.25 -20.52 31.72
N MET A 26 -22.41 -20.39 33.02
CA MET A 26 -21.45 -19.80 33.97
C MET A 26 -20.19 -20.68 33.99
N GLY A 27 -19.03 -20.01 34.05
CA GLY A 27 -17.86 -20.58 34.71
C GLY A 27 -16.70 -20.98 33.80
N GLN A 28 -15.81 -20.06 33.55
CA GLN A 28 -14.37 -20.24 33.76
C GLN A 28 -13.65 -18.89 33.68
N ARG A 29 -13.71 -18.14 34.80
CA ARG A 29 -12.70 -17.14 35.11
C ARG A 29 -11.49 -17.92 35.64
N GLY A 30 -10.44 -18.02 34.84
CA GLY A 30 -9.17 -18.65 35.15
C GLY A 30 -8.03 -17.66 34.96
N LEU A 31 -7.59 -17.06 36.05
CA LEU A 31 -6.20 -16.76 36.43
C LEU A 31 -5.21 -16.33 35.31
N ALA A 32 -5.26 -15.06 34.93
CA ALA A 32 -4.11 -14.34 34.39
C ALA A 32 -4.19 -12.82 34.69
N SER A 33 -4.64 -12.45 35.88
CA SER A 33 -4.64 -11.07 36.37
C SER A 33 -3.67 -10.93 37.56
N GLY A 34 -2.39 -11.06 37.29
CA GLY A 34 -1.41 -10.90 38.35
C GLY A 34 0.02 -10.93 37.85
N LEU A 35 0.42 -9.91 37.09
CA LEU A 35 1.80 -9.42 37.00
C LEU A 35 1.90 -8.22 36.03
N VAL A 36 1.16 -7.15 36.32
CA VAL A 36 1.55 -5.83 35.83
C VAL A 36 1.60 -4.94 37.06
N GLY A 37 2.75 -4.99 37.72
CA GLY A 37 3.08 -4.11 38.84
C GLY A 37 2.98 -2.66 38.39
N ALA A 38 2.24 -1.90 39.15
CA ALA A 38 2.02 -0.48 38.97
C ALA A 38 3.34 0.29 38.79
N ILE A 39 3.46 0.93 37.64
CA ILE A 39 4.43 2.01 37.44
C ILE A 39 3.77 3.28 37.98
N PRO A 40 4.28 3.88 39.10
CA PRO A 40 3.69 5.10 39.62
C PRO A 40 4.00 6.27 38.70
N GLY A 41 2.99 6.97 38.23
CA GLY A 41 3.17 8.26 37.59
C GLY A 41 2.48 8.46 36.22
N VAL A 42 1.82 7.46 35.63
CA VAL A 42 1.09 7.64 34.38
C VAL A 42 -0.40 7.87 34.67
N LYS A 43 -0.84 9.12 34.71
CA LYS A 43 -2.26 9.44 34.61
C LYS A 43 -2.79 9.09 33.23
N LEU A 44 -3.53 7.99 33.12
CA LEU A 44 -4.23 7.57 31.94
C LEU A 44 -5.37 8.57 31.63
N LEU A 45 -5.13 9.46 30.70
CA LEU A 45 -6.18 10.23 30.03
C LEU A 45 -6.90 9.30 29.05
N GLY A 46 -8.17 8.96 29.37
CA GLY A 46 -9.20 8.50 28.45
C GLY A 46 -8.92 7.24 27.62
N GLY A 47 -9.41 6.09 28.10
CA GLY A 47 -10.00 5.07 27.20
C GLY A 47 -9.08 4.22 26.30
N VAL A 48 -7.77 4.28 26.40
CA VAL A 48 -6.88 3.41 25.62
C VAL A 48 -6.63 2.12 26.38
N HIS A 49 -7.12 1.00 25.86
CA HIS A 49 -6.83 -0.33 26.40
C HIS A 49 -5.33 -0.58 26.43
N PRO A 50 -4.72 -0.88 27.60
CA PRO A 50 -3.27 -1.06 27.74
C PRO A 50 -2.69 -2.14 26.82
N GLU A 51 -3.48 -3.16 26.49
CA GLU A 51 -3.07 -4.20 25.53
C GLU A 51 -2.93 -3.69 24.09
N ARG A 52 -3.75 -2.73 23.65
CA ARG A 52 -3.61 -2.09 22.34
C ARG A 52 -2.39 -1.19 22.28
N ALA A 53 -2.13 -0.44 23.36
CA ALA A 53 -0.96 0.42 23.46
C ALA A 53 0.35 -0.41 23.44
N ALA A 54 0.42 -1.52 24.16
CA ALA A 54 1.57 -2.40 24.19
C ALA A 54 1.82 -3.08 22.83
N ARG A 55 0.77 -3.55 22.14
CA ARG A 55 0.88 -4.12 20.78
C ARG A 55 1.35 -3.07 19.79
N THR A 56 0.85 -1.85 19.88
CA THR A 56 1.25 -0.74 19.00
C THR A 56 2.70 -0.34 19.25
N PHE A 57 3.15 -0.32 20.52
CA PHE A 57 4.54 -0.02 20.88
C PHE A 57 5.51 -1.09 20.35
N LEU A 58 5.23 -2.36 20.58
CA LEU A 58 6.05 -3.48 20.11
C LEU A 58 6.11 -3.52 18.58
N SER A 59 4.98 -3.26 17.89
CA SER A 59 4.94 -3.21 16.44
C SER A 59 5.79 -2.07 15.86
N ARG A 60 5.81 -0.91 16.50
CA ARG A 60 6.67 0.22 16.10
C ARG A 60 8.16 -0.11 16.25
N TRP A 61 8.57 -0.70 17.36
CA TRP A 61 9.95 -1.10 17.56
C TRP A 61 10.40 -2.16 16.56
N LEU A 62 9.57 -3.17 16.34
CA LEU A 62 9.82 -4.20 15.32
C LEU A 62 9.96 -3.60 13.94
N ARG A 63 9.04 -2.70 13.56
CA ARG A 63 9.09 -1.98 12.30
C ARG A 63 10.38 -1.16 12.14
N ARG A 64 10.76 -0.39 13.16
CA ARG A 64 12.02 0.38 13.16
C ARG A 64 13.23 -0.53 13.01
N GLY A 65 13.28 -1.64 13.73
CA GLY A 65 14.35 -2.62 13.62
C GLY A 65 14.46 -3.23 12.23
N ILE A 66 13.34 -3.58 11.61
CA ILE A 66 13.31 -4.11 10.23
C ILE A 66 13.75 -3.01 9.24
N LEU A 67 13.24 -1.79 9.36
CA LEU A 67 13.61 -0.67 8.50
C LEU A 67 15.11 -0.37 8.58
N ALA A 68 15.66 -0.28 9.78
CA ALA A 68 17.08 -0.03 9.98
C ALA A 68 17.93 -1.20 9.45
N GLY A 69 17.56 -2.43 9.76
CA GLY A 69 18.26 -3.63 9.28
C GLY A 69 18.21 -3.77 7.75
N PHE A 70 17.07 -3.54 7.13
CA PHE A 70 16.95 -3.56 5.67
C PHE A 70 17.67 -2.38 5.02
N GLY A 71 17.54 -1.17 5.59
CA GLY A 71 18.23 0.02 5.08
C GLY A 71 19.73 -0.16 5.09
N VAL A 72 20.31 -0.44 6.25
CA VAL A 72 21.76 -0.60 6.41
C VAL A 72 22.29 -1.89 5.77
N GLY A 73 21.57 -3.01 5.92
CA GLY A 73 22.04 -4.31 5.46
C GLY A 73 21.83 -4.60 3.99
N PHE A 74 20.85 -3.99 3.35
CA PHE A 74 20.52 -4.27 1.95
C PHE A 74 20.40 -2.99 1.11
N THR A 75 19.55 -2.03 1.50
CA THR A 75 19.19 -0.91 0.62
C THR A 75 20.39 -0.01 0.34
N VAL A 76 21.12 0.41 1.36
CA VAL A 76 22.31 1.24 1.19
C VAL A 76 23.40 0.52 0.40
N PRO A 77 23.85 -0.70 0.76
CA PRO A 77 24.86 -1.41 -0.01
C PRO A 77 24.42 -1.66 -1.47
N TYR A 78 23.21 -2.14 -1.68
CA TYR A 78 22.75 -2.53 -3.00
C TYR A 78 22.46 -1.35 -3.92
N LEU A 79 21.76 -0.32 -3.42
CA LEU A 79 21.31 0.81 -4.24
C LEU A 79 22.32 1.97 -4.27
N ALA A 80 23.02 2.25 -3.15
CA ALA A 80 23.89 3.42 -3.07
C ALA A 80 25.38 3.10 -3.34
N ILE A 81 25.83 1.87 -3.12
CA ILE A 81 27.26 1.48 -3.28
C ILE A 81 27.44 0.64 -4.53
N LEU A 82 26.64 -0.42 -4.72
CA LEU A 82 26.80 -1.38 -5.80
C LEU A 82 26.08 -0.98 -7.09
N ASN A 83 25.16 -0.01 -7.02
CA ASN A 83 24.48 0.54 -8.17
C ASN A 83 24.48 2.07 -8.07
N ASP A 84 24.24 2.75 -9.19
CA ASP A 84 24.21 4.21 -9.28
C ASP A 84 22.76 4.67 -9.35
N VAL A 85 22.15 4.93 -8.18
CA VAL A 85 20.80 5.48 -8.08
C VAL A 85 20.87 7.00 -8.00
N GLN A 86 20.59 7.65 -9.12
CA GLN A 86 20.54 9.09 -9.21
C GLN A 86 19.16 9.59 -8.76
N VAL A 87 19.16 10.63 -7.92
CA VAL A 87 17.93 11.24 -7.39
C VAL A 87 17.87 12.69 -7.83
N GLU A 88 16.73 13.10 -8.40
CA GLU A 88 16.47 14.45 -8.84
C GLU A 88 15.20 15.02 -8.18
N GLY A 89 15.17 16.32 -7.93
CA GLY A 89 13.98 17.03 -7.46
C GLY A 89 13.59 16.77 -6.00
N ASP A 90 14.38 16.02 -5.27
CA ASP A 90 14.10 15.54 -3.91
C ASP A 90 14.10 16.63 -2.82
N ARG A 91 14.63 17.84 -3.13
CA ARG A 91 14.64 18.97 -2.19
C ARG A 91 13.25 19.35 -1.71
N VAL A 92 12.23 19.18 -2.56
CA VAL A 92 10.83 19.45 -2.23
C VAL A 92 10.33 18.67 -1.02
N LEU A 93 10.93 17.53 -0.72
CA LEU A 93 10.52 16.68 0.42
C LEU A 93 10.60 17.41 1.77
N LYS A 94 11.52 18.37 1.92
CA LYS A 94 11.71 19.12 3.16
C LYS A 94 10.56 20.08 3.47
N ASP A 95 9.88 20.53 2.44
CA ASP A 95 8.81 21.52 2.53
C ASP A 95 7.42 20.90 2.61
N LEU A 96 7.34 19.56 2.51
CA LEU A 96 6.07 18.83 2.57
C LEU A 96 5.54 18.70 4.00
N PRO A 97 4.22 18.72 4.17
CA PRO A 97 3.59 18.37 5.44
C PRO A 97 3.92 16.92 5.80
N ARG A 98 4.02 16.61 7.10
CA ARG A 98 4.34 15.25 7.59
C ARG A 98 3.24 14.23 7.36
N ARG A 99 2.06 14.68 7.00
CA ARG A 99 0.86 13.86 6.78
C ARG A 99 0.13 14.33 5.53
N ASN A 100 -0.80 13.52 5.08
CA ASN A 100 -1.66 13.78 3.94
C ASN A 100 -0.88 14.05 2.64
N VAL A 101 0.12 13.20 2.36
CA VAL A 101 0.92 13.26 1.14
C VAL A 101 0.87 11.92 0.42
N VAL A 102 0.70 11.95 -0.90
CA VAL A 102 0.75 10.77 -1.75
C VAL A 102 1.76 10.96 -2.88
N PHE A 103 2.67 10.00 -3.00
CA PHE A 103 3.61 9.90 -4.13
C PHE A 103 3.04 8.91 -5.14
N LEU A 104 2.85 9.37 -6.36
CA LEU A 104 2.28 8.59 -7.46
C LEU A 104 3.43 8.15 -8.37
N ALA A 105 3.79 6.86 -8.31
CA ALA A 105 4.95 6.34 -9.00
C ALA A 105 4.60 5.35 -10.13
N ASN A 106 5.37 5.34 -11.20
CA ASN A 106 5.41 4.19 -12.09
C ASN A 106 6.04 2.99 -11.38
N HIS A 107 5.77 1.77 -11.87
CA HIS A 107 6.11 0.54 -11.15
C HIS A 107 6.89 -0.41 -12.06
N GLN A 108 8.16 -0.59 -11.77
CA GLN A 108 9.07 -1.40 -12.59
C GLN A 108 9.44 -2.73 -11.92
N THR A 109 9.45 -2.76 -10.57
CA THR A 109 9.83 -3.95 -9.80
C THR A 109 8.77 -4.26 -8.74
N TYR A 110 8.94 -5.31 -7.93
CA TYR A 110 7.96 -5.61 -6.87
C TYR A 110 8.12 -4.74 -5.62
N PHE A 111 9.35 -4.26 -5.32
CA PHE A 111 9.59 -3.58 -4.05
C PHE A 111 10.79 -2.62 -4.05
N LEU A 112 11.66 -2.63 -5.07
CA LEU A 112 12.87 -1.79 -5.06
C LEU A 112 12.52 -0.29 -5.01
N GLU A 113 11.47 0.14 -5.68
CA GLU A 113 11.01 1.52 -5.65
C GLU A 113 10.61 1.94 -4.23
N ALA A 114 9.90 1.07 -3.52
CA ALA A 114 9.52 1.35 -2.14
C ALA A 114 10.76 1.42 -1.23
N LEU A 115 11.71 0.49 -1.37
CA LEU A 115 12.96 0.54 -0.61
C LEU A 115 13.78 1.79 -0.94
N THR A 116 13.89 2.17 -2.22
CA THR A 116 14.58 3.39 -2.63
C THR A 116 13.91 4.64 -2.06
N PHE A 117 12.59 4.67 -2.00
CA PHE A 117 11.85 5.77 -1.41
C PHE A 117 12.07 5.86 0.11
N PHE A 118 12.11 4.72 0.81
CA PHE A 118 12.48 4.68 2.22
C PHE A 118 13.92 5.16 2.46
N ASP A 119 14.88 4.72 1.62
CA ASP A 119 16.26 5.18 1.64
C ASP A 119 16.34 6.70 1.44
N LEU A 120 15.65 7.20 0.42
CA LEU A 120 15.61 8.63 0.14
C LEU A 120 15.16 9.45 1.35
N VAL A 121 14.06 9.07 1.99
CA VAL A 121 13.50 9.84 3.09
C VAL A 121 14.29 9.65 4.37
N TYR A 122 14.55 8.42 4.79
CA TYR A 122 15.13 8.16 6.11
C TYR A 122 16.65 8.17 6.15
N VAL A 123 17.33 7.84 5.05
CA VAL A 123 18.79 7.79 5.00
C VAL A 123 19.35 9.06 4.38
N ARG A 124 18.97 9.39 3.15
CA ARG A 124 19.56 10.54 2.43
C ARG A 124 19.10 11.88 3.01
N HIS A 125 17.80 12.03 3.28
CA HIS A 125 17.25 13.25 3.90
C HIS A 125 17.26 13.23 5.42
N GLN A 126 17.62 12.11 6.06
CA GLN A 126 17.74 11.96 7.50
C GLN A 126 16.48 12.35 8.28
N PHE A 127 15.30 12.13 7.69
CA PHE A 127 14.06 12.28 8.45
C PHE A 127 14.03 11.28 9.61
N PRO A 128 13.49 11.66 10.77
CA PRO A 128 13.30 10.73 11.86
C PRO A 128 12.49 9.51 11.41
N LEU A 129 12.88 8.32 11.84
CA LEU A 129 12.11 7.10 11.54
C LEU A 129 10.66 7.27 12.03
N GLU A 130 9.72 7.04 11.11
CA GLU A 130 8.28 7.21 11.33
C GLU A 130 7.79 8.67 11.50
N ASP A 131 8.59 9.66 11.07
CA ASP A 131 8.14 11.03 10.97
C ASP A 131 8.73 11.73 9.72
N PRO A 132 8.05 11.67 8.58
CA PRO A 132 6.71 11.13 8.32
C PRO A 132 6.64 9.60 8.40
N VAL A 133 5.46 9.05 8.69
CA VAL A 133 5.21 7.61 8.57
C VAL A 133 5.12 7.25 7.10
N LEU A 134 6.12 6.52 6.59
CA LEU A 134 6.10 6.06 5.20
C LEU A 134 5.30 4.76 5.07
N ARG A 135 4.45 4.70 4.06
CA ARG A 135 3.70 3.51 3.66
C ARG A 135 3.75 3.35 2.14
N PHE A 136 3.45 2.16 1.67
CA PHE A 136 3.29 1.90 0.24
C PHE A 136 2.08 1.00 -0.01
N SER A 137 1.40 1.24 -1.10
CA SER A 137 0.24 0.44 -1.49
C SER A 137 0.69 -0.83 -2.23
N ALA A 138 0.08 -1.96 -1.90
CA ALA A 138 0.41 -3.24 -2.51
C ALA A 138 -0.82 -4.14 -2.64
N ALA A 139 -0.80 -5.06 -3.62
CA ALA A 139 -1.82 -6.08 -3.72
C ALA A 139 -1.65 -7.13 -2.62
N GLU A 140 -2.77 -7.52 -1.99
CA GLU A 140 -2.78 -8.50 -0.89
C GLU A 140 -2.12 -9.82 -1.30
N GLU A 141 -2.38 -10.28 -2.52
CA GLU A 141 -1.81 -11.51 -3.07
C GLU A 141 -0.28 -11.45 -3.16
N THR A 142 0.26 -10.28 -3.48
CA THR A 142 1.72 -10.08 -3.55
C THR A 142 2.34 -10.14 -2.17
N MET A 143 1.71 -9.53 -1.16
CA MET A 143 2.26 -9.46 0.20
C MET A 143 2.21 -10.79 0.94
N LYS A 144 1.38 -11.74 0.52
CA LYS A 144 1.30 -13.10 1.10
C LYS A 144 2.26 -14.10 0.47
N ARG A 145 2.96 -13.75 -0.62
CA ARG A 145 3.64 -14.69 -1.50
C ARG A 145 4.86 -15.37 -0.88
N ASN A 146 5.68 -14.62 -0.17
CA ASN A 146 6.91 -15.13 0.44
C ASN A 146 7.28 -14.36 1.72
N LEU A 147 8.33 -14.80 2.41
CA LEU A 147 8.76 -14.19 3.67
C LEU A 147 9.15 -12.71 3.48
N LEU A 148 9.87 -12.38 2.40
CA LEU A 148 10.30 -11.00 2.12
C LEU A 148 9.11 -10.07 1.97
N THR A 149 8.10 -10.46 1.17
CA THR A 149 6.91 -9.64 0.98
C THR A 149 6.07 -9.51 2.25
N LYS A 150 6.05 -10.54 3.12
CA LYS A 150 5.42 -10.46 4.45
C LYS A 150 6.15 -9.47 5.36
N LEU A 151 7.49 -9.47 5.35
CA LEU A 151 8.29 -8.48 6.09
C LEU A 151 8.03 -7.07 5.54
N MET A 152 7.98 -6.89 4.23
CA MET A 152 7.63 -5.61 3.62
C MET A 152 6.23 -5.13 4.01
N ALA A 153 5.25 -6.03 4.15
CA ALA A 153 3.93 -5.68 4.66
C ALA A 153 4.00 -5.12 6.10
N LEU A 154 4.85 -5.68 6.96
CA LEU A 154 5.07 -5.19 8.33
C LEU A 154 5.72 -3.80 8.37
N VAL A 155 6.56 -3.48 7.38
CA VAL A 155 7.30 -2.22 7.31
C VAL A 155 6.44 -1.03 6.89
N GLY A 156 5.30 -1.28 6.25
CA GLY A 156 4.41 -0.18 5.82
C GLY A 156 3.56 -0.52 4.61
N GLY A 157 3.43 -1.79 4.28
CA GLY A 157 2.55 -2.24 3.21
C GLY A 157 1.07 -2.06 3.55
N VAL A 158 0.36 -1.22 2.78
CA VAL A 158 -1.09 -1.09 2.84
C VAL A 158 -1.68 -1.96 1.75
N THR A 159 -2.37 -3.03 2.15
CA THR A 159 -2.84 -4.04 1.22
C THR A 159 -4.29 -3.79 0.80
N PHE A 160 -4.58 -4.04 -0.48
CA PHE A 160 -5.92 -4.03 -1.04
C PHE A 160 -6.09 -5.20 -2.01
N ARG A 161 -7.32 -5.68 -2.15
CA ARG A 161 -7.69 -6.71 -3.12
C ARG A 161 -7.95 -6.06 -4.47
N ARG A 162 -7.45 -6.68 -5.49
CA ARG A 162 -7.67 -6.23 -6.87
C ARG A 162 -8.23 -7.35 -7.73
N SER A 163 -8.91 -7.00 -8.82
CA SER A 163 -9.16 -7.95 -9.90
C SER A 163 -7.83 -8.30 -10.56
N PHE A 164 -7.58 -9.57 -10.81
CA PHE A 164 -6.33 -10.06 -11.40
C PHE A 164 -6.61 -11.26 -12.31
N ARG A 165 -5.62 -11.63 -13.09
CA ARG A 165 -5.68 -12.77 -13.97
C ARG A 165 -5.00 -13.96 -13.33
N GLU A 166 -5.73 -15.06 -13.15
CA GLU A 166 -5.21 -16.31 -12.58
C GLU A 166 -5.48 -17.45 -13.56
N GLY A 167 -4.43 -18.19 -13.93
CA GLY A 167 -4.54 -19.31 -14.85
C GLY A 167 -5.14 -18.96 -16.23
N GLY A 168 -5.00 -17.70 -16.68
CA GLY A 168 -5.59 -17.23 -17.96
C GLY A 168 -7.02 -16.71 -17.85
N VAL A 169 -7.66 -16.84 -16.70
CA VAL A 169 -9.03 -16.36 -16.43
C VAL A 169 -8.99 -15.01 -15.70
N ASP A 170 -9.80 -14.06 -16.14
CA ASP A 170 -9.94 -12.77 -15.47
C ASP A 170 -10.82 -12.91 -14.23
N VAL A 171 -10.23 -12.75 -13.06
CA VAL A 171 -10.94 -12.74 -11.77
C VAL A 171 -11.41 -11.31 -11.50
N HIS A 172 -12.69 -11.05 -11.85
CA HIS A 172 -13.34 -9.79 -11.52
C HIS A 172 -13.85 -9.82 -10.08
N ARG A 173 -13.42 -8.86 -9.29
CA ARG A 173 -13.90 -8.67 -7.92
C ARG A 173 -14.60 -7.33 -7.79
N ALA A 174 -15.57 -7.24 -6.91
CA ALA A 174 -16.10 -5.97 -6.45
C ALA A 174 -14.96 -5.10 -5.89
N VAL A 175 -15.15 -3.78 -5.93
CA VAL A 175 -14.17 -2.84 -5.36
C VAL A 175 -14.00 -3.16 -3.87
N ASP A 176 -12.75 -3.34 -3.44
CA ASP A 176 -12.39 -3.56 -2.03
C ASP A 176 -12.49 -2.23 -1.28
N MET A 177 -13.70 -1.88 -0.83
CA MET A 177 -13.95 -0.62 -0.12
C MET A 177 -13.15 -0.53 1.18
N ASP A 178 -12.96 -1.64 1.90
CA ASP A 178 -12.13 -1.68 3.11
C ASP A 178 -10.65 -1.41 2.75
N GLY A 179 -10.19 -1.96 1.63
CA GLY A 179 -8.86 -1.67 1.10
C GLY A 179 -8.68 -0.21 0.72
N VAL A 180 -9.68 0.40 0.07
CA VAL A 180 -9.69 1.83 -0.24
C VAL A 180 -9.62 2.66 1.03
N ALA A 181 -10.47 2.38 2.03
CA ALA A 181 -10.46 3.08 3.32
C ALA A 181 -9.09 2.98 4.03
N ARG A 182 -8.44 1.80 4.01
CA ARG A 182 -7.08 1.65 4.56
C ARG A 182 -6.04 2.50 3.83
N VAL A 183 -6.17 2.64 2.51
CA VAL A 183 -5.30 3.50 1.70
C VAL A 183 -5.53 4.97 2.02
N GLU A 184 -6.78 5.42 2.14
CA GLU A 184 -7.15 6.78 2.53
C GLU A 184 -6.62 7.11 3.94
N GLU A 185 -6.81 6.23 4.92
CA GLU A 185 -6.26 6.36 6.27
C GLU A 185 -4.74 6.47 6.26
N ALA A 186 -4.07 5.64 5.44
CA ALA A 186 -2.62 5.67 5.32
C ALA A 186 -2.08 6.99 4.76
N ILE A 187 -2.81 7.62 3.85
CA ILE A 187 -2.50 8.96 3.33
C ILE A 187 -2.67 10.01 4.45
N HIS A 188 -3.81 9.99 5.15
CA HIS A 188 -4.06 10.96 6.22
C HIS A 188 -3.05 10.86 7.37
N ASP A 189 -2.55 9.67 7.67
CA ASP A 189 -1.60 9.43 8.76
C ASP A 189 -0.14 9.74 8.42
N GLY A 190 0.21 9.82 7.13
CA GLY A 190 1.62 9.98 6.74
C GLY A 190 1.82 10.23 5.25
N TRP A 191 2.87 9.62 4.71
CA TRP A 191 3.23 9.64 3.30
C TRP A 191 3.00 8.27 2.68
N LEU A 192 2.22 8.21 1.62
CA LEU A 192 1.94 6.98 0.90
C LEU A 192 2.60 6.97 -0.47
N LEU A 193 3.42 5.96 -0.75
CA LEU A 193 3.84 5.62 -2.11
C LEU A 193 2.76 4.74 -2.76
N HIS A 194 2.15 5.24 -3.82
CA HIS A 194 1.08 4.56 -4.54
C HIS A 194 1.47 4.34 -6.01
N PHE A 195 1.12 3.17 -6.53
CA PHE A 195 1.40 2.78 -7.91
C PHE A 195 0.11 2.77 -8.74
N PRO A 196 -0.19 3.87 -9.46
CA PRO A 196 -1.49 4.06 -10.13
C PRO A 196 -1.84 2.99 -11.18
N ALA A 197 -0.85 2.43 -11.87
CA ALA A 197 -1.07 1.34 -12.82
C ALA A 197 -1.43 0.01 -12.15
N GLY A 198 -1.02 -0.19 -10.88
CA GLY A 198 -1.24 -1.42 -10.11
C GLY A 198 -0.54 -2.65 -10.68
N THR A 199 0.42 -2.48 -11.57
CA THR A 199 1.18 -3.57 -12.21
C THR A 199 2.56 -3.08 -12.63
N THR A 200 3.53 -4.00 -12.71
CA THR A 200 4.88 -3.74 -13.21
C THR A 200 5.01 -3.87 -14.74
N LYS A 201 3.90 -4.12 -15.45
CA LYS A 201 3.91 -4.22 -16.91
C LYS A 201 4.20 -2.86 -17.54
N LYS A 202 5.18 -2.80 -18.46
CA LYS A 202 5.53 -1.58 -19.21
C LYS A 202 4.31 -1.09 -20.02
N GLY A 203 4.07 0.22 -19.98
CA GLY A 203 2.98 0.85 -20.73
C GLY A 203 1.56 0.52 -20.23
N ALA A 204 1.43 -0.01 -19.02
CA ALA A 204 0.11 -0.24 -18.43
C ALA A 204 -0.58 1.08 -18.10
N PRO A 205 -1.87 1.27 -18.48
CA PRO A 205 -2.58 2.51 -18.21
C PRO A 205 -2.83 2.71 -16.72
N LEU A 206 -2.91 3.96 -16.30
CA LEU A 206 -3.26 4.32 -14.94
C LEU A 206 -4.74 4.01 -14.66
N ARG A 207 -5.03 3.57 -13.44
CA ARG A 207 -6.39 3.21 -13.02
C ARG A 207 -7.18 4.44 -12.57
N SER A 208 -8.43 4.53 -12.99
CA SER A 208 -9.32 5.66 -12.67
C SER A 208 -9.59 5.87 -11.18
N GLY A 209 -9.41 4.84 -10.35
CA GLY A 209 -9.55 4.95 -8.89
C GLY A 209 -8.62 5.97 -8.25
N VAL A 210 -7.47 6.26 -8.88
CA VAL A 210 -6.48 7.21 -8.35
C VAL A 210 -7.04 8.64 -8.29
N SER A 211 -7.74 9.09 -9.34
CA SER A 211 -8.33 10.43 -9.33
C SER A 211 -9.40 10.59 -8.24
N ARG A 212 -10.18 9.53 -7.99
CA ARG A 212 -11.15 9.52 -6.89
C ARG A 212 -10.48 9.50 -5.52
N LEU A 213 -9.41 8.71 -5.36
CA LEU A 213 -8.61 8.68 -4.14
C LEU A 213 -8.06 10.07 -3.80
N LEU A 214 -7.47 10.76 -4.76
CA LEU A 214 -6.98 12.13 -4.60
C LEU A 214 -8.10 13.08 -4.22
N HIS A 215 -9.23 13.01 -4.91
CA HIS A 215 -10.38 13.87 -4.62
C HIS A 215 -10.94 13.64 -3.22
N ASN A 216 -11.00 12.40 -2.73
CA ASN A 216 -11.50 12.07 -1.39
C ASN A 216 -10.55 12.54 -0.28
N THR A 217 -9.24 12.32 -0.46
CA THR A 217 -8.25 12.62 0.59
C THR A 217 -7.79 14.06 0.60
N LYS A 218 -7.97 14.80 -0.51
CA LYS A 218 -7.40 16.15 -0.69
C LYS A 218 -5.91 16.19 -0.37
N ALA A 219 -5.19 15.11 -0.69
CA ALA A 219 -3.78 14.96 -0.37
C ALA A 219 -2.90 15.83 -1.27
N VAL A 220 -1.77 16.27 -0.74
CA VAL A 220 -0.67 16.80 -1.57
C VAL A 220 -0.13 15.66 -2.41
N ALA A 221 -0.28 15.75 -3.73
CA ALA A 221 0.08 14.70 -4.67
C ALA A 221 1.37 15.05 -5.42
N LEU A 222 2.37 14.16 -5.36
CA LEU A 222 3.63 14.32 -6.09
C LEU A 222 3.81 13.17 -7.08
N PRO A 223 4.03 13.45 -8.37
CA PRO A 223 4.49 12.44 -9.31
C PRO A 223 5.93 12.02 -8.97
N LEU A 224 6.18 10.72 -9.00
CA LEU A 224 7.49 10.11 -8.78
C LEU A 224 7.83 9.22 -9.96
N ARG A 225 8.85 9.54 -10.72
CA ARG A 225 9.26 8.73 -11.86
C ARG A 225 10.49 7.92 -11.52
N VAL A 226 10.44 6.63 -11.80
CA VAL A 226 11.60 5.72 -11.70
C VAL A 226 11.94 5.18 -13.08
N ASP A 227 13.23 5.14 -13.40
CA ASP A 227 13.76 4.59 -14.64
C ASP A 227 14.97 3.69 -14.37
N GLY A 228 15.16 2.65 -15.19
CA GLY A 228 16.28 1.72 -15.08
C GLY A 228 16.17 0.67 -13.98
N PHE A 229 15.13 0.68 -13.15
CA PHE A 229 14.98 -0.29 -12.07
C PHE A 229 14.80 -1.74 -12.56
N ARG A 230 14.24 -1.93 -13.75
CA ARG A 230 14.17 -3.25 -14.39
C ARG A 230 15.57 -3.82 -14.68
N ASP A 231 16.55 -2.96 -14.92
CA ASP A 231 17.92 -3.35 -15.21
C ASP A 231 18.66 -3.88 -13.99
N LEU A 232 18.14 -3.61 -12.78
CA LEU A 232 18.63 -4.18 -11.54
C LEU A 232 18.22 -5.65 -11.34
N LEU A 233 17.27 -6.16 -12.14
CA LEU A 233 16.72 -7.49 -11.95
C LEU A 233 17.55 -8.57 -12.63
N LEU A 234 17.82 -9.63 -11.91
CA LEU A 234 18.49 -10.81 -12.42
C LEU A 234 17.52 -11.72 -13.17
N HIS A 235 16.38 -12.04 -12.53
CA HIS A 235 15.36 -12.91 -13.07
C HIS A 235 14.01 -12.65 -12.37
N LYS A 236 12.89 -12.60 -13.13
CA LYS A 236 11.51 -12.55 -12.62
C LYS A 236 11.33 -11.71 -11.35
N GLN A 237 11.79 -10.47 -11.34
CA GLN A 237 11.68 -9.54 -10.21
C GLN A 237 12.68 -9.77 -9.05
N LEU A 238 13.63 -10.68 -9.20
CA LEU A 238 14.70 -10.86 -8.23
C LEU A 238 15.83 -9.84 -8.50
N PRO A 239 16.13 -8.93 -7.55
CA PRO A 239 17.27 -8.03 -7.68
C PRO A 239 18.58 -8.81 -7.61
N GLY A 240 19.63 -8.30 -8.25
CA GLY A 240 20.93 -8.95 -8.21
C GLY A 240 21.93 -8.49 -9.26
N LYS A 241 21.54 -7.71 -10.25
CA LYS A 241 22.49 -7.07 -11.14
C LYS A 241 23.16 -5.89 -10.44
N LEU A 242 24.45 -5.74 -10.71
CA LEU A 242 25.30 -4.72 -10.11
C LEU A 242 25.81 -3.76 -11.19
N PHE A 243 26.28 -2.59 -10.73
CA PHE A 243 26.87 -1.54 -11.58
C PHE A 243 25.89 -1.04 -12.65
N LYS A 244 24.63 -0.97 -12.29
CA LYS A 244 23.57 -0.41 -13.14
C LYS A 244 23.22 1.00 -12.70
N ARG A 245 22.95 1.84 -13.70
CA ARG A 245 22.44 3.17 -13.47
C ARG A 245 20.93 3.16 -13.50
N CYS A 246 20.33 3.78 -12.52
CA CYS A 246 18.89 4.01 -12.46
C CYS A 246 18.60 5.39 -11.87
N SER A 247 17.42 5.90 -12.09
CA SER A 247 17.04 7.23 -11.59
C SER A 247 15.70 7.21 -10.88
N LEU A 248 15.59 8.12 -9.93
CA LEU A 248 14.36 8.44 -9.22
C LEU A 248 14.19 9.96 -9.28
N LYS A 249 13.12 10.41 -9.94
CA LYS A 249 12.81 11.82 -10.07
C LYS A 249 11.55 12.17 -9.31
N VAL A 250 11.67 13.06 -8.35
CA VAL A 250 10.55 13.64 -7.60
C VAL A 250 10.11 14.89 -8.34
N HIS A 251 8.89 14.90 -8.85
CA HIS A 251 8.32 16.10 -9.48
C HIS A 251 7.71 17.02 -8.42
N PRO A 252 7.54 18.32 -8.72
CA PRO A 252 6.80 19.21 -7.84
C PRO A 252 5.40 18.71 -7.51
N PRO A 253 4.80 19.13 -6.39
CA PRO A 253 3.40 18.85 -6.09
C PRO A 253 2.49 19.30 -7.25
N LEU A 254 1.49 18.50 -7.54
CA LEU A 254 0.45 18.86 -8.50
C LEU A 254 -0.41 19.98 -7.94
N ASP A 255 -0.72 20.96 -8.77
CA ASP A 255 -1.75 21.94 -8.46
C ASP A 255 -3.13 21.29 -8.68
N LEU A 256 -3.81 20.98 -7.59
CA LEU A 256 -5.10 20.30 -7.56
C LEU A 256 -6.21 21.12 -6.88
N ASP A 257 -5.96 22.38 -6.56
CA ASP A 257 -6.90 23.21 -5.80
C ASP A 257 -8.25 23.31 -6.51
N ASP A 258 -8.26 23.60 -7.80
CA ASP A 258 -9.48 23.63 -8.62
C ASP A 258 -10.17 22.28 -8.72
N PHE A 259 -9.40 21.19 -8.79
CA PHE A 259 -9.94 19.84 -8.80
C PHE A 259 -10.57 19.44 -7.47
N TYR A 260 -10.01 19.92 -6.37
CA TYR A 260 -10.50 19.66 -5.01
C TYR A 260 -11.68 20.54 -4.61
N ALA A 261 -11.80 21.73 -5.16
CA ALA A 261 -12.86 22.68 -4.83
C ALA A 261 -14.23 22.25 -5.38
N LYS A 262 -14.27 21.50 -6.46
CA LYS A 262 -15.49 21.09 -7.16
C LYS A 262 -15.92 19.67 -6.76
N PRO A 263 -17.21 19.31 -6.89
CA PRO A 263 -17.61 17.91 -6.78
C PRO A 263 -16.86 17.03 -7.78
N TYR A 264 -16.56 15.78 -7.39
CA TYR A 264 -15.85 14.86 -8.26
C TYR A 264 -16.55 14.69 -9.62
N ASN A 265 -15.81 14.95 -10.70
CA ASN A 265 -16.23 14.73 -12.06
C ASN A 265 -15.29 13.74 -12.76
N LYS A 266 -15.85 12.77 -13.49
CA LYS A 266 -15.09 11.75 -14.22
C LYS A 266 -14.21 12.33 -15.31
N GLU A 267 -14.65 13.42 -15.97
CA GLU A 267 -13.89 14.08 -17.07
C GLU A 267 -12.62 14.74 -16.50
N ASP A 268 -12.74 15.47 -15.39
CA ASP A 268 -11.62 16.09 -14.71
C ASP A 268 -10.66 15.03 -14.17
N GLY A 269 -11.19 13.94 -13.61
CA GLY A 269 -10.41 12.78 -13.22
C GLY A 269 -9.63 12.16 -14.37
N THR A 270 -10.23 12.04 -15.55
CA THR A 270 -9.55 11.51 -16.75
C THR A 270 -8.47 12.48 -17.26
N ARG A 271 -8.70 13.79 -17.18
CA ARG A 271 -7.71 14.81 -17.55
C ARG A 271 -6.49 14.73 -16.63
N LEU A 272 -6.71 14.60 -15.32
CA LEU A 272 -5.66 14.41 -14.33
C LEU A 272 -4.84 13.14 -14.61
N LEU A 273 -5.49 12.02 -14.92
CA LEU A 273 -4.78 10.78 -15.25
C LEU A 273 -3.91 10.90 -16.50
N ARG A 274 -4.37 11.57 -17.55
CA ARG A 274 -3.54 11.83 -18.74
C ARG A 274 -2.30 12.67 -18.41
N HIS A 275 -2.47 13.69 -17.57
CA HIS A 275 -1.34 14.50 -17.11
C HIS A 275 -0.34 13.65 -16.31
N LEU A 276 -0.82 12.80 -15.43
CA LEU A 276 0.01 11.85 -14.69
C LEU A 276 0.71 10.84 -15.62
N GLU A 277 0.02 10.28 -16.59
CA GLU A 277 0.61 9.36 -17.56
C GLU A 277 1.73 10.02 -18.39
N ALA A 278 1.57 11.29 -18.74
CA ALA A 278 2.62 12.04 -19.43
C ALA A 278 3.86 12.27 -18.53
N THR A 279 3.64 12.40 -17.21
CA THR A 279 4.71 12.71 -16.25
C THR A 279 5.46 11.47 -15.76
N ILE A 280 4.72 10.41 -15.39
CA ILE A 280 5.29 9.19 -14.78
C ILE A 280 5.15 7.95 -15.63
N GLY A 281 4.45 8.02 -16.77
CA GLY A 281 4.31 6.87 -17.66
C GLY A 281 5.67 6.28 -18.04
N ASP A 282 5.76 4.95 -18.10
CA ASP A 282 6.89 4.27 -18.75
C ASP A 282 6.81 4.59 -20.24
N GLY A 283 7.28 5.75 -20.68
CA GLY A 283 7.12 6.26 -22.02
C GLY A 283 7.19 5.15 -23.06
N ASN A 284 6.23 5.12 -23.97
CA ASN A 284 6.44 4.42 -25.22
C ASN A 284 7.72 5.00 -25.79
N GLY A 285 8.82 4.25 -25.66
CA GLY A 285 10.10 4.69 -26.14
C GLY A 285 9.93 5.20 -27.58
N GLN A 286 10.07 6.49 -27.74
CA GLN A 286 10.55 7.01 -28.99
C GLN A 286 12.03 6.64 -28.97
N GLU A 287 12.35 5.44 -29.48
CA GLU A 287 13.61 5.16 -30.14
C GLU A 287 13.56 5.71 -31.54
#